data_1c49f3b34c300a9ddcc6df52325974a4
#
_entry.id   1c49f3b34c300a9ddcc6df52325974a4
#
_cell.length_a   1.000
_cell.length_b   1.000
_cell.length_c   1.000
_cell.angle_alpha   90.00
_cell.angle_beta   90.00
_cell.angle_gamma   90.00
#
_symmetry.space_group_name_H-M   'P 1'
#
loop_
_entity.id
_entity.type
_entity.pdbx_description
1 polymer ?
#
loop_
_entity_poly.entity_id
_entity_poly.type
_entity_poly.pdbx_seq_one_letter_code
_entity_poly.pdbx_strand_id
1 'polypeptide(L)'
;MTKHATLGVVLAPTEYVAVTRSFFRSVETVTRVDHLDWTIDGVPLREVFGRANAHWSEPRECTFIPPAGPIDEWVAGSLRALLGGEEAAASPYGFGGGRVGVLFCSVCAGLDCHTMSAEIVVGDDTVIWRKIGYQTDWEPFTLGDDQVGVSATFDRTQYETTIQELLKRA
;
A
#
# COMPACT_ATOMS: atom_id res chain seq x y z
N MET A 1 15.36 14.72 -20.26
CA MET A 1 13.97 14.29 -19.95
C MET A 1 14.06 13.38 -18.74
N THR A 2 13.46 13.75 -17.64
CA THR A 2 13.41 12.91 -16.45
C THR A 2 12.46 11.74 -16.77
N LYS A 3 12.94 10.50 -16.70
CA LYS A 3 12.10 9.32 -16.92
C LYS A 3 11.21 9.16 -15.70
N HIS A 4 9.89 9.26 -15.87
CA HIS A 4 8.93 8.93 -14.82
C HIS A 4 8.76 7.42 -14.72
N ALA A 5 8.53 6.93 -13.51
CA ALA A 5 8.17 5.55 -13.28
C ALA A 5 6.74 5.27 -13.75
N THR A 6 6.44 4.01 -13.99
CA THR A 6 5.10 3.54 -14.34
C THR A 6 4.49 2.84 -13.12
N LEU A 7 3.31 3.32 -12.68
CA LEU A 7 2.51 2.59 -11.70
C LEU A 7 1.76 1.45 -12.39
N GLY A 8 1.75 0.29 -11.78
CA GLY A 8 0.98 -0.86 -12.24
C GLY A 8 0.56 -1.76 -11.09
N VAL A 9 -0.03 -2.90 -11.44
CA VAL A 9 -0.43 -3.93 -10.48
C VAL A 9 -0.01 -5.31 -10.98
N VAL A 10 0.26 -6.22 -10.05
CA VAL A 10 0.61 -7.61 -10.33
C VAL A 10 -0.08 -8.53 -9.34
N LEU A 11 -0.47 -9.72 -9.80
CA LEU A 11 -0.99 -10.75 -8.89
C LEU A 11 0.10 -11.15 -7.87
N ALA A 12 -0.22 -11.03 -6.60
CA ALA A 12 0.67 -11.39 -5.50
C ALA A 12 -0.11 -12.10 -4.39
N PRO A 13 0.33 -13.26 -3.92
CA PRO A 13 -0.25 -13.90 -2.75
C PRO A 13 0.35 -13.33 -1.48
N THR A 14 -0.48 -13.21 -0.44
CA THR A 14 -0.02 -12.98 0.93
C THR A 14 -0.49 -14.13 1.80
N GLU A 15 0.42 -14.71 2.57
CA GLU A 15 0.11 -15.76 3.53
C GLU A 15 0.23 -15.19 4.95
N TYR A 16 -0.75 -15.48 5.77
CA TYR A 16 -0.68 -15.17 7.19
C TYR A 16 -1.10 -16.39 8.03
N VAL A 17 -0.50 -16.48 9.21
CA VAL A 17 -0.77 -17.56 10.14
C VAL A 17 -1.75 -17.05 11.20
N ALA A 18 -2.98 -17.59 11.21
CA ALA A 18 -3.94 -17.37 12.26
C ALA A 18 -3.74 -18.43 13.35
N VAL A 19 -3.51 -17.99 14.59
CA VAL A 19 -3.38 -18.90 15.74
C VAL A 19 -4.68 -18.86 16.55
N THR A 20 -5.47 -19.91 16.45
CA THR A 20 -6.65 -20.08 17.32
C THR A 20 -6.23 -20.82 18.58
N ARG A 21 -6.37 -20.18 19.72
CA ARG A 21 -6.10 -20.78 21.04
C ARG A 21 -7.40 -21.23 21.68
N SER A 22 -7.49 -22.52 22.00
CA SER A 22 -8.50 -23.07 22.91
C SER A 22 -7.81 -23.51 24.20
N PHE A 23 -8.59 -23.80 25.25
CA PHE A 23 -8.07 -24.18 26.59
C PHE A 23 -7.04 -25.34 26.57
N PHE A 24 -7.04 -26.16 25.52
CA PHE A 24 -6.19 -27.35 25.41
C PHE A 24 -5.39 -27.47 24.13
N ARG A 25 -5.55 -26.55 23.17
CA ARG A 25 -4.85 -26.62 21.88
C ARG A 25 -4.64 -25.25 21.26
N SER A 26 -3.46 -25.06 20.71
CA SER A 26 -3.21 -24.02 19.70
C SER A 26 -3.28 -24.65 18.33
N VAL A 27 -4.12 -24.13 17.47
CA VAL A 27 -4.21 -24.53 16.06
C VAL A 27 -3.69 -23.37 15.21
N GLU A 28 -2.64 -23.63 14.47
CA GLU A 28 -2.14 -22.70 13.46
C GLU A 28 -2.83 -23.00 12.14
N THR A 29 -3.45 -21.99 11.56
CA THR A 29 -4.06 -22.06 10.24
C THR A 29 -3.36 -21.07 9.34
N VAL A 30 -2.75 -21.56 8.26
CA VAL A 30 -2.19 -20.70 7.21
C VAL A 30 -3.32 -20.31 6.29
N THR A 31 -3.56 -19.02 6.17
CA THR A 31 -4.51 -18.44 5.22
C THR A 31 -3.74 -17.73 4.13
N ARG A 32 -4.06 -18.04 2.88
CA ARG A 32 -3.52 -17.38 1.69
C ARG A 32 -4.58 -16.48 1.09
N VAL A 33 -4.20 -15.25 0.84
CA VAL A 33 -5.03 -14.25 0.14
C VAL A 33 -4.33 -13.84 -1.14
N ASP A 34 -4.97 -14.11 -2.27
CA ASP A 34 -4.51 -13.61 -3.56
C ASP A 34 -5.06 -12.19 -3.76
N HIS A 35 -4.18 -11.25 -4.06
CA HIS A 35 -4.53 -9.85 -4.30
C HIS A 35 -3.63 -9.26 -5.40
N LEU A 36 -3.98 -8.10 -5.91
CA LEU A 36 -3.10 -7.31 -6.75
C LEU A 36 -2.19 -6.46 -5.87
N ASP A 37 -0.88 -6.54 -6.07
CA ASP A 37 0.09 -5.66 -5.42
C ASP A 37 0.51 -4.54 -6.38
N TRP A 38 0.94 -3.41 -5.84
CA TRP A 38 1.48 -2.31 -6.63
C TRP A 38 2.82 -2.68 -7.26
N THR A 39 3.05 -2.16 -8.48
CA THR A 39 4.36 -2.23 -9.11
C THR A 39 4.87 -0.83 -9.46
N ILE A 40 6.19 -0.66 -9.35
CA ILE A 40 6.92 0.51 -9.82
C ILE A 40 7.83 0.03 -10.94
N ASP A 41 7.61 0.49 -12.17
CA ASP A 41 8.29 0.01 -13.38
C ASP A 41 8.20 -1.53 -13.54
N GLY A 42 7.06 -2.12 -13.18
CA GLY A 42 6.82 -3.57 -13.25
C GLY A 42 7.43 -4.39 -12.11
N VAL A 43 8.16 -3.76 -11.18
CA VAL A 43 8.71 -4.44 -9.99
C VAL A 43 7.72 -4.28 -8.82
N PRO A 44 7.34 -5.37 -8.13
CA PRO A 44 6.45 -5.31 -6.98
C PRO A 44 6.96 -4.33 -5.91
N LEU A 45 6.05 -3.51 -5.33
CA LEU A 45 6.41 -2.53 -4.30
C LEU A 45 7.16 -3.16 -3.13
N ARG A 46 6.74 -4.36 -2.70
CA ARG A 46 7.41 -5.11 -1.64
C ARG A 46 8.87 -5.40 -1.98
N GLU A 47 9.14 -5.79 -3.22
CA GLU A 47 10.50 -6.07 -3.68
C GLU A 47 11.33 -4.79 -3.78
N VAL A 48 10.74 -3.69 -4.29
CA VAL A 48 11.40 -2.37 -4.32
C VAL A 48 11.80 -1.95 -2.92
N PHE A 49 10.88 -2.06 -1.95
CA PHE A 49 11.13 -1.73 -0.56
C PHE A 49 12.16 -2.67 0.07
N GLY A 50 12.02 -3.98 -0.12
CA GLY A 50 12.95 -4.99 0.41
C GLY A 50 14.37 -4.83 -0.11
N ARG A 51 14.56 -4.48 -1.39
CA ARG A 51 15.89 -4.20 -1.94
C ARG A 51 16.56 -2.97 -1.31
N ALA A 52 15.78 -1.93 -1.01
CA ALA A 52 16.26 -0.72 -0.36
C ALA A 52 16.56 -0.96 1.15
N ASN A 53 15.89 -1.94 1.76
CA ASN A 53 15.93 -2.25 3.19
C ASN A 53 16.28 -3.73 3.42
N ALA A 54 17.39 -4.20 2.86
CA ALA A 54 17.76 -5.62 2.79
C ALA A 54 17.92 -6.34 4.15
N HIS A 55 18.01 -5.59 5.25
CA HIS A 55 18.05 -6.12 6.62
C HIS A 55 16.64 -6.25 7.25
N TRP A 56 15.61 -5.79 6.56
CA TRP A 56 14.21 -5.97 6.95
C TRP A 56 13.60 -7.19 6.26
N SER A 57 12.65 -7.81 6.92
CA SER A 57 11.84 -8.85 6.28
C SER A 57 11.01 -8.25 5.14
N GLU A 58 10.76 -9.05 4.10
CA GLU A 58 9.84 -8.64 3.03
C GLU A 58 8.46 -8.30 3.63
N PRO A 59 7.86 -7.17 3.21
CA PRO A 59 6.53 -6.76 3.66
C PRO A 59 5.48 -7.86 3.44
N ARG A 60 4.63 -8.09 4.45
CA ARG A 60 3.48 -9.01 4.38
C ARG A 60 2.15 -8.30 4.27
N GLU A 61 2.20 -6.99 4.27
CA GLU A 61 1.07 -6.11 4.06
C GLU A 61 0.55 -6.27 2.63
N CYS A 62 -0.73 -5.98 2.41
CA CYS A 62 -1.37 -6.15 1.10
C CYS A 62 -2.31 -4.99 0.76
N THR A 63 -2.70 -4.89 -0.51
CA THR A 63 -3.64 -3.87 -1.00
C THR A 63 -5.09 -4.24 -0.76
N PHE A 64 -5.40 -5.52 -0.55
CA PHE A 64 -6.74 -6.11 -0.58
C PHE A 64 -7.49 -5.97 -1.92
N ILE A 65 -6.86 -5.46 -2.97
CA ILE A 65 -7.47 -5.39 -4.30
C ILE A 65 -7.60 -6.83 -4.84
N PRO A 66 -8.81 -7.38 -5.03
CA PRO A 66 -8.97 -8.74 -5.53
C PRO A 66 -8.44 -8.86 -6.96
N PRO A 67 -7.90 -10.03 -7.38
CA PRO A 67 -7.38 -10.21 -8.74
C PRO A 67 -8.44 -10.04 -9.83
N ALA A 68 -9.68 -10.39 -9.52
CA ALA A 68 -10.81 -10.30 -10.41
C ALA A 68 -12.11 -9.97 -9.64
N GLY A 69 -13.16 -9.57 -10.38
CA GLY A 69 -14.45 -9.25 -9.80
C GLY A 69 -14.54 -7.84 -9.19
N PRO A 70 -15.63 -7.53 -8.50
CA PRO A 70 -15.87 -6.23 -7.90
C PRO A 70 -14.92 -5.98 -6.72
N ILE A 71 -14.64 -4.71 -6.46
CA ILE A 71 -14.00 -4.23 -5.24
C ILE A 71 -15.07 -3.71 -4.28
N ASP A 72 -14.83 -3.87 -2.99
CA ASP A 72 -15.71 -3.32 -1.96
C ASP A 72 -15.42 -1.82 -1.71
N GLU A 73 -16.26 -1.17 -0.91
CA GLU A 73 -16.15 0.26 -0.63
C GLU A 73 -14.88 0.60 0.16
N TRP A 74 -14.37 -0.34 0.97
CA TRP A 74 -13.12 -0.14 1.69
C TRP A 74 -11.94 -0.03 0.71
N VAL A 75 -11.82 -0.98 -0.22
CA VAL A 75 -10.79 -0.97 -1.27
C VAL A 75 -10.97 0.25 -2.17
N ALA A 76 -12.20 0.57 -2.59
CA ALA A 76 -12.46 1.74 -3.40
C ALA A 76 -12.05 3.05 -2.69
N GLY A 77 -12.33 3.16 -1.39
CA GLY A 77 -11.91 4.29 -0.57
C GLY A 77 -10.38 4.43 -0.49
N SER A 78 -9.67 3.33 -0.29
CA SER A 78 -8.20 3.34 -0.26
C SER A 78 -7.61 3.76 -1.61
N LEU A 79 -8.20 3.35 -2.72
CA LEU A 79 -7.79 3.78 -4.06
C LEU A 79 -8.04 5.27 -4.30
N ARG A 80 -9.20 5.79 -3.87
CA ARG A 80 -9.49 7.25 -3.97
C ARG A 80 -8.49 8.07 -3.17
N ALA A 81 -8.07 7.58 -2.00
CA ALA A 81 -7.05 8.26 -1.20
C ALA A 81 -5.71 8.43 -1.94
N LEU A 82 -5.36 7.49 -2.80
CA LEU A 82 -4.14 7.57 -3.62
C LEU A 82 -4.19 8.67 -4.69
N LEU A 83 -5.38 9.14 -5.08
CA LEU A 83 -5.50 10.28 -5.99
C LEU A 83 -5.07 11.60 -5.35
N GLY A 84 -4.87 11.62 -4.03
CA GLY A 84 -4.38 12.78 -3.29
C GLY A 84 -5.43 13.86 -3.07
N GLY A 85 -4.96 15.05 -2.65
CA GLY A 85 -5.82 16.22 -2.43
C GLY A 85 -6.60 16.19 -1.12
N GLU A 86 -7.70 16.96 -1.07
CA GLU A 86 -8.52 17.10 0.14
C GLU A 86 -9.18 15.77 0.55
N GLU A 87 -9.56 14.95 -0.42
CA GLU A 87 -10.16 13.63 -0.16
C GLU A 87 -9.18 12.70 0.55
N ALA A 88 -7.89 12.75 0.20
CA ALA A 88 -6.87 11.96 0.89
C ALA A 88 -6.68 12.40 2.35
N ALA A 89 -6.74 13.71 2.63
CA ALA A 89 -6.60 14.25 3.98
C ALA A 89 -7.80 13.91 4.88
N ALA A 90 -9.00 13.82 4.31
CA ALA A 90 -10.25 13.47 4.99
C ALA A 90 -10.52 11.95 5.01
N SER A 91 -9.72 11.16 4.31
CA SER A 91 -9.92 9.72 4.17
C SER A 91 -9.62 8.97 5.48
N PRO A 92 -10.42 7.95 5.84
CA PRO A 92 -10.10 7.03 6.93
C PRO A 92 -8.84 6.19 6.65
N TYR A 93 -8.25 6.31 5.45
CA TYR A 93 -6.99 5.65 5.03
C TYR A 93 -5.80 6.61 5.10
N GLY A 94 -6.01 7.84 5.58
CA GLY A 94 -5.00 8.88 5.70
C GLY A 94 -4.44 9.02 7.10
N PHE A 95 -3.15 9.38 7.17
CA PHE A 95 -2.43 9.65 8.43
C PHE A 95 -2.26 11.15 8.68
N GLY A 96 -2.87 12.00 7.87
CA GLY A 96 -2.60 13.43 7.87
C GLY A 96 -1.34 13.80 7.07
N GLY A 97 -1.15 15.10 6.81
CA GLY A 97 0.02 15.61 6.08
C GLY A 97 0.16 15.07 4.65
N GLY A 98 -0.95 14.65 4.01
CA GLY A 98 -0.92 14.08 2.66
C GLY A 98 -0.44 12.64 2.57
N ARG A 99 -0.21 11.97 3.71
CA ARG A 99 0.19 10.55 3.74
C ARG A 99 -1.03 9.64 3.76
N VAL A 100 -0.97 8.58 2.97
CA VAL A 100 -2.02 7.56 2.87
C VAL A 100 -1.41 6.15 2.90
N GLY A 101 -2.22 5.18 3.32
CA GLY A 101 -1.82 3.77 3.25
C GLY A 101 -1.70 3.28 1.81
N VAL A 102 -0.61 2.59 1.51
CA VAL A 102 -0.36 1.94 0.21
C VAL A 102 -0.41 0.41 0.30
N LEU A 103 0.00 -0.15 1.45
CA LEU A 103 -0.20 -1.55 1.80
C LEU A 103 -0.67 -1.62 3.26
N PHE A 104 -1.62 -2.48 3.56
CA PHE A 104 -2.29 -2.57 4.85
C PHE A 104 -2.00 -3.91 5.51
N CYS A 105 -2.11 -3.98 6.83
CA CYS A 105 -1.95 -5.22 7.58
C CYS A 105 -2.87 -6.31 7.01
N SER A 106 -2.30 -7.44 6.62
CA SER A 106 -3.04 -8.55 6.01
C SER A 106 -4.06 -9.23 6.95
N VAL A 107 -4.02 -8.92 8.25
CA VAL A 107 -4.90 -9.51 9.26
C VAL A 107 -6.09 -8.61 9.58
N CYS A 108 -5.86 -7.31 9.79
CA CYS A 108 -6.89 -6.40 10.29
C CYS A 108 -7.26 -5.28 9.31
N ALA A 109 -6.50 -5.09 8.24
CA ALA A 109 -6.64 -3.98 7.30
C ALA A 109 -6.59 -2.57 7.95
N GLY A 110 -6.23 -2.48 9.24
CA GLY A 110 -6.24 -1.25 10.01
C GLY A 110 -4.97 -0.43 9.83
N LEU A 111 -5.08 0.87 10.09
CA LEU A 111 -3.94 1.80 10.12
C LEU A 111 -3.14 1.71 11.42
N ASP A 112 -3.76 1.19 12.46
CA ASP A 112 -3.23 1.10 13.84
C ASP A 112 -2.23 -0.04 14.07
N CYS A 113 -2.07 -0.92 13.09
CA CYS A 113 -1.21 -2.09 13.21
C CYS A 113 0.12 -1.87 12.46
N HIS A 114 0.23 -2.44 11.28
CA HIS A 114 1.37 -2.27 10.38
C HIS A 114 0.86 -1.86 9.01
N THR A 115 1.04 -0.60 8.65
CA THR A 115 0.65 -0.06 7.36
C THR A 115 1.87 0.57 6.71
N MET A 116 2.10 0.24 5.45
CA MET A 116 3.04 1.02 4.65
C MET A 116 2.31 2.22 4.10
N SER A 117 2.83 3.40 4.36
CA SER A 117 2.27 4.68 3.91
C SER A 117 3.22 5.39 2.95
N ALA A 118 2.67 6.29 2.16
CA ALA A 118 3.42 7.23 1.34
C ALA A 118 2.80 8.63 1.46
N GLU A 119 3.63 9.66 1.42
CA GLU A 119 3.17 11.03 1.18
C GLU A 119 2.88 11.17 -0.31
N ILE A 120 1.62 11.47 -0.67
CA ILE A 120 1.19 11.62 -2.05
C ILE A 120 1.23 13.11 -2.41
N VAL A 121 2.12 13.46 -3.32
CA VAL A 121 2.26 14.82 -3.80
C VAL A 121 1.79 14.87 -5.25
N VAL A 122 0.68 15.57 -5.49
CA VAL A 122 0.10 15.73 -6.82
C VAL A 122 0.55 17.07 -7.38
N GLY A 123 1.30 17.04 -8.50
CA GLY A 123 1.69 18.21 -9.29
C GLY A 123 0.88 18.30 -10.58
N ASP A 124 1.24 19.24 -11.44
CA ASP A 124 0.53 19.45 -12.72
C ASP A 124 0.65 18.23 -13.63
N ASP A 125 1.86 17.71 -13.82
CA ASP A 125 2.15 16.61 -14.74
C ASP A 125 2.65 15.34 -14.03
N THR A 126 2.81 15.36 -12.70
CA THR A 126 3.40 14.26 -11.95
C THR A 126 2.65 13.96 -10.66
N VAL A 127 2.73 12.69 -10.24
CA VAL A 127 2.38 12.26 -8.89
C VAL A 127 3.63 11.64 -8.25
N ILE A 128 3.93 12.03 -7.02
CA ILE A 128 5.09 11.52 -6.30
C ILE A 128 4.61 10.75 -5.06
N TRP A 129 5.02 9.51 -4.95
CA TRP A 129 5.00 8.79 -3.68
C TRP A 129 6.32 9.06 -2.97
N ARG A 130 6.23 9.77 -1.87
CA ARG A 130 7.40 10.23 -1.14
C ARG A 130 7.58 9.44 0.15
N LYS A 131 8.81 8.97 0.42
CA LYS A 131 9.18 8.31 1.68
C LYS A 131 8.23 7.18 2.05
N ILE A 132 8.07 6.19 1.16
CA ILE A 132 7.30 4.98 1.45
C ILE A 132 7.95 4.28 2.64
N GLY A 133 7.16 3.97 3.66
CA GLY A 133 7.66 3.33 4.87
C GLY A 133 6.53 2.96 5.82
N TYR A 134 6.88 2.24 6.88
CA TYR A 134 5.93 1.82 7.91
C TYR A 134 5.45 2.99 8.76
N GLN A 135 4.17 2.99 9.07
CA GLN A 135 3.51 3.97 9.92
C GLN A 135 2.36 3.35 10.71
N THR A 136 2.09 3.93 11.88
CA THR A 136 0.90 3.69 12.69
C THR A 136 0.10 4.99 12.81
N ASP A 137 -1.19 4.91 13.11
CA ASP A 137 -2.08 6.08 13.16
C ASP A 137 -1.85 6.97 14.40
N TRP A 138 -1.20 6.43 15.44
CA TRP A 138 -0.93 7.18 16.70
C TRP A 138 0.42 7.89 16.74
N GLU A 139 1.30 7.69 15.77
CA GLU A 139 2.63 8.29 15.75
C GLU A 139 2.86 9.08 14.45
N PRO A 140 3.51 10.25 14.53
CA PRO A 140 3.99 10.92 13.33
C PRO A 140 4.92 10.01 12.52
N PHE A 141 4.85 10.11 11.21
CA PHE A 141 5.74 9.34 10.36
C PHE A 141 7.20 9.74 10.60
N THR A 142 8.00 8.75 10.96
CA THR A 142 9.46 8.86 11.01
C THR A 142 10.07 7.65 10.31
N LEU A 143 11.08 7.88 9.48
CA LEU A 143 11.92 6.77 9.03
C LEU A 143 12.77 6.34 10.22
N GLY A 144 12.78 5.04 10.53
CA GLY A 144 13.72 4.48 11.49
C GLY A 144 15.17 4.74 11.03
N ASP A 145 16.11 4.80 11.98
CA ASP A 145 17.52 5.10 11.71
C ASP A 145 18.17 4.14 10.71
N ASP A 146 17.61 2.94 10.59
CA ASP A 146 18.03 1.85 9.72
C ASP A 146 17.13 1.66 8.48
N GLN A 147 16.12 2.52 8.28
CA GLN A 147 15.17 2.43 7.17
C GLN A 147 15.48 3.45 6.07
N VAL A 148 15.58 2.97 4.85
CA VAL A 148 15.67 3.80 3.65
C VAL A 148 14.27 4.05 3.09
N GLY A 149 13.84 5.30 3.07
CA GLY A 149 12.58 5.69 2.44
C GLY A 149 12.65 5.57 0.92
N VAL A 150 11.81 4.72 0.37
CA VAL A 150 11.63 4.61 -1.08
C VAL A 150 10.76 5.77 -1.57
N SER A 151 11.06 6.30 -2.75
CA SER A 151 10.23 7.32 -3.41
C SER A 151 10.14 7.03 -4.91
N ALA A 152 8.99 7.33 -5.51
CA ALA A 152 8.77 7.18 -6.93
C ALA A 152 8.02 8.38 -7.50
N THR A 153 8.37 8.79 -8.73
CA THR A 153 7.69 9.86 -9.45
C THR A 153 7.06 9.28 -10.70
N PHE A 154 5.76 9.44 -10.83
CA PHE A 154 4.95 8.91 -11.92
C PHE A 154 4.48 10.02 -12.85
N ASP A 155 4.26 9.72 -14.14
CA ASP A 155 3.42 10.53 -15.01
C ASP A 155 1.99 10.57 -14.46
N ARG A 156 1.43 11.76 -14.29
CA ARG A 156 0.12 11.94 -13.65
C ARG A 156 -1.00 11.25 -14.42
N THR A 157 -1.03 11.39 -15.74
CA THR A 157 -2.08 10.79 -16.57
C THR A 157 -2.05 9.26 -16.50
N GLN A 158 -0.85 8.67 -16.58
CA GLN A 158 -0.68 7.23 -16.45
C GLN A 158 -1.09 6.74 -15.05
N TYR A 159 -0.67 7.44 -14.01
CA TYR A 159 -1.00 7.13 -12.63
C TYR A 159 -2.50 7.15 -12.36
N GLU A 160 -3.16 8.27 -12.68
CA GLU A 160 -4.61 8.42 -12.50
C GLU A 160 -5.40 7.40 -13.32
N THR A 161 -4.97 7.11 -14.55
CA THR A 161 -5.60 6.07 -15.39
C THR A 161 -5.54 4.72 -14.71
N THR A 162 -4.40 4.33 -14.16
CA THR A 162 -4.25 3.04 -13.45
C THR A 162 -5.21 2.93 -12.26
N ILE A 163 -5.31 3.97 -11.42
CA ILE A 163 -6.23 3.99 -10.28
C ILE A 163 -7.69 3.97 -10.74
N GLN A 164 -8.04 4.77 -11.75
CA GLN A 164 -9.40 4.86 -12.27
C GLN A 164 -9.87 3.54 -12.90
N GLU A 165 -9.00 2.79 -13.58
CA GLU A 165 -9.33 1.47 -14.12
C GLU A 165 -9.68 0.46 -13.01
N LEU A 166 -8.97 0.52 -11.89
CA LEU A 166 -9.32 -0.30 -10.72
C LEU A 166 -10.65 0.14 -10.10
N LEU A 167 -10.90 1.45 -9.99
CA LEU A 167 -12.14 2.02 -9.44
C LEU A 167 -13.38 1.71 -10.27
N LYS A 168 -13.27 1.41 -11.57
CA LYS A 168 -14.41 0.95 -12.40
C LYS A 168 -14.98 -0.39 -11.94
N ARG A 169 -14.28 -1.08 -11.03
CA ARG A 169 -14.70 -2.36 -10.44
C ARG A 169 -15.51 -2.20 -9.16
N ALA A 170 -15.71 -0.95 -8.68
CA ALA A 170 -16.50 -0.63 -7.49
C ALA A 170 -18.01 -0.76 -7.71
#